data_c1d9cc322c39ac3855c13441f3bbbfd8
#
_entry.id   c1d9cc322c39ac3855c13441f3bbbfd8
#
_cell.length_a   1.000
_cell.length_b   1.000
_cell.length_c   1.000
_cell.angle_alpha   90.00
_cell.angle_beta   90.00
_cell.angle_gamma   90.00
#
_symmetry.space_group_name_H-M   'P 1'
#
loop_
_entity.id
_entity.type
_entity.pdbx_description
1 polymer ?
#
loop_
_entity_poly.entity_id
_entity_poly.type
_entity_poly.pdbx_seq_one_letter_code
_entity_poly.pdbx_strand_id
1 'polypeptide(L)'
;MALLKGKISRNLIRIVASICAFSACLTMIGITLARYVSESNADGNATVALFSPSWVSENIDISGVKKPGDRVEKNFEIRNYTGDNLSEVCIQYKIVLKTTGNLPLHFALLDESTLQLQSWDCAGNSGECTFEYESLSVFAPATKQSHGYKLLVEWDNAQNGAQFAGAVDAVCIEVEWSQGD
;
A
#
# COMPACT_ATOMS: atom_id res chain seq x y z
N MET A 1 70.16 50.47 -3.94
CA MET A 1 69.12 49.48 -4.19
C MET A 1 67.81 50.02 -3.62
N ALA A 2 66.99 50.70 -4.44
CA ALA A 2 65.78 51.40 -3.99
C ALA A 2 64.59 50.47 -4.15
N LEU A 3 64.04 50.12 -3.04
CA LEU A 3 62.78 49.34 -2.97
C LEU A 3 61.61 50.21 -3.47
N LEU A 4 61.12 49.94 -4.66
CA LEU A 4 59.84 50.46 -5.17
C LEU A 4 58.68 50.01 -4.27
N LYS A 5 58.37 50.86 -3.33
CA LYS A 5 57.10 50.70 -2.53
C LYS A 5 55.94 51.16 -3.43
N GLY A 6 55.49 50.29 -4.30
CA GLY A 6 54.31 50.54 -5.11
C GLY A 6 53.05 50.74 -4.25
N LYS A 7 52.51 51.96 -4.28
CA LYS A 7 51.25 52.32 -3.63
C LYS A 7 50.15 51.57 -4.36
N ILE A 8 49.79 50.39 -3.88
CA ILE A 8 48.69 49.60 -4.41
C ILE A 8 47.43 50.47 -4.30
N SER A 9 46.82 50.82 -5.44
CA SER A 9 45.63 51.62 -5.52
C SER A 9 44.49 50.88 -4.81
N ARG A 10 43.70 51.58 -3.99
CA ARG A 10 42.49 50.99 -3.33
C ARG A 10 41.55 50.32 -4.33
N ASN A 11 41.56 50.81 -5.57
CA ASN A 11 40.73 50.22 -6.63
C ASN A 11 41.29 48.86 -7.08
N LEU A 12 42.63 48.69 -7.11
CA LEU A 12 43.25 47.41 -7.44
C LEU A 12 42.90 46.34 -6.37
N ILE A 13 42.98 46.74 -5.10
CA ILE A 13 42.58 45.82 -4.00
C ILE A 13 41.12 45.41 -4.11
N ARG A 14 40.22 46.37 -4.44
CA ARG A 14 38.78 46.05 -4.63
C ARG A 14 38.57 45.10 -5.81
N ILE A 15 39.26 45.30 -6.93
CA ILE A 15 39.16 44.43 -8.11
C ILE A 15 39.67 43.02 -7.77
N VAL A 16 40.79 42.88 -7.10
CA VAL A 16 41.34 41.58 -6.70
C VAL A 16 40.40 40.90 -5.73
N ALA A 17 39.84 41.61 -4.73
CA ALA A 17 38.88 41.05 -3.79
C ALA A 17 37.60 40.56 -4.48
N SER A 18 37.08 41.31 -5.46
CA SER A 18 35.91 40.90 -6.25
C SER A 18 36.18 39.63 -7.07
N ILE A 19 37.36 39.53 -7.70
CA ILE A 19 37.76 38.34 -8.47
C ILE A 19 37.86 37.12 -7.53
N CYS A 20 38.51 37.27 -6.37
CA CYS A 20 38.59 36.19 -5.39
C CYS A 20 37.23 35.74 -4.89
N ALA A 21 36.33 36.69 -4.58
CA ALA A 21 34.97 36.35 -4.14
C ALA A 21 34.18 35.62 -5.23
N PHE A 22 34.27 36.07 -6.48
CA PHE A 22 33.62 35.44 -7.63
C PHE A 22 34.16 34.02 -7.88
N SER A 23 35.47 33.83 -7.80
CA SER A 23 36.11 32.51 -7.91
C SER A 23 35.67 31.56 -6.81
N ALA A 24 35.56 32.04 -5.56
CA ALA A 24 35.04 31.24 -4.44
C ALA A 24 33.59 30.82 -4.65
N CYS A 25 32.73 31.71 -5.17
CA CYS A 25 31.36 31.37 -5.52
C CYS A 25 31.28 30.29 -6.62
N LEU A 26 32.08 30.39 -7.66
CA LEU A 26 32.13 29.41 -8.74
C LEU A 26 32.60 28.03 -8.25
N THR A 27 33.57 27.99 -7.34
CA THR A 27 34.02 26.71 -6.77
C THR A 27 32.95 26.08 -5.88
N MET A 28 32.24 26.87 -5.10
CA MET A 28 31.12 26.38 -4.29
C MET A 28 30.00 25.78 -5.16
N ILE A 29 29.63 26.47 -6.25
CA ILE A 29 28.63 25.97 -7.21
C ILE A 29 29.14 24.68 -7.87
N GLY A 30 30.41 24.64 -8.28
CA GLY A 30 31.00 23.45 -8.89
C GLY A 30 30.99 22.23 -7.96
N ILE A 31 31.32 22.42 -6.67
CA ILE A 31 31.30 21.36 -5.67
C ILE A 31 29.87 20.86 -5.44
N THR A 32 28.87 21.77 -5.37
CA THR A 32 27.48 21.41 -5.19
C THR A 32 26.94 20.62 -6.37
N LEU A 33 27.25 21.08 -7.61
CA LEU A 33 26.84 20.35 -8.82
C LEU A 33 27.57 19.00 -8.94
N ALA A 34 28.84 18.90 -8.62
CA ALA A 34 29.59 17.65 -8.64
C ALA A 34 29.04 16.65 -7.62
N ARG A 35 28.65 17.13 -6.45
CA ARG A 35 27.97 16.29 -5.44
C ARG A 35 26.61 15.77 -5.94
N TYR A 36 25.79 16.65 -6.53
CA TYR A 36 24.50 16.29 -7.07
C TYR A 36 24.62 15.28 -8.24
N VAL A 37 25.58 15.50 -9.15
CA VAL A 37 25.84 14.57 -10.27
C VAL A 37 26.47 13.27 -9.77
N SER A 38 27.33 13.31 -8.75
CA SER A 38 27.88 12.07 -8.13
C SER A 38 26.82 11.24 -7.41
N GLU A 39 25.85 11.88 -6.76
CA GLU A 39 24.70 11.18 -6.15
C GLU A 39 23.74 10.61 -7.22
N SER A 40 23.61 11.28 -8.38
CA SER A 40 22.78 10.78 -9.49
C SER A 40 23.48 9.74 -10.37
N ASN A 41 24.81 9.70 -10.40
CA ASN A 41 25.64 8.69 -11.08
C ASN A 41 26.30 7.70 -10.11
N ALA A 42 25.89 7.67 -8.86
CA ALA A 42 26.09 6.48 -8.07
C ALA A 42 25.31 5.39 -8.81
N ASP A 43 26.00 4.56 -9.59
CA ASP A 43 25.58 3.21 -9.97
C ASP A 43 25.44 2.38 -8.67
N GLY A 44 24.59 2.86 -7.79
CA GLY A 44 23.89 2.00 -6.89
C GLY A 44 22.95 1.25 -7.80
N ASN A 45 23.29 0.01 -8.15
CA ASN A 45 22.31 -1.03 -8.37
C ASN A 45 21.54 -1.13 -7.06
N ALA A 46 20.69 -0.16 -6.77
CA ALA A 46 19.59 -0.31 -5.86
C ALA A 46 18.67 -1.26 -6.61
N THR A 47 18.93 -2.55 -6.46
CA THR A 47 17.93 -3.59 -6.72
C THR A 47 16.81 -3.23 -5.78
N VAL A 48 15.80 -2.53 -6.33
CA VAL A 48 14.55 -2.32 -5.62
C VAL A 48 14.02 -3.72 -5.39
N ALA A 49 13.95 -4.14 -4.13
CA ALA A 49 13.44 -5.43 -3.77
C ALA A 49 12.05 -5.61 -4.40
N LEU A 50 11.85 -6.71 -5.10
CA LEU A 50 10.61 -6.97 -5.84
C LEU A 50 9.47 -7.17 -4.85
N PHE A 51 8.41 -6.35 -4.98
CA PHE A 51 7.17 -6.48 -4.25
C PHE A 51 6.09 -6.98 -5.23
N SER A 52 5.70 -8.24 -5.13
CA SER A 52 4.86 -8.89 -6.14
C SER A 52 3.66 -9.64 -5.53
N PRO A 53 2.72 -8.91 -4.87
CA PRO A 53 1.48 -9.52 -4.40
C PRO A 53 0.52 -9.83 -5.57
N SER A 54 -0.33 -10.84 -5.42
CA SER A 54 -1.21 -11.33 -6.49
C SER A 54 -2.67 -10.94 -6.39
N TRP A 55 -3.08 -10.31 -5.31
CA TRP A 55 -4.48 -9.91 -5.09
C TRP A 55 -4.58 -8.41 -4.83
N VAL A 56 -5.57 -7.75 -5.43
CA VAL A 56 -5.83 -6.32 -5.21
C VAL A 56 -7.29 -6.10 -4.78
N SER A 57 -8.27 -6.54 -5.57
CA SER A 57 -9.70 -6.32 -5.30
C SER A 57 -10.57 -7.27 -6.13
N GLU A 58 -11.67 -7.79 -5.56
CA GLU A 58 -12.67 -8.60 -6.26
C GLU A 58 -14.07 -8.33 -5.72
N ASN A 59 -15.03 -8.16 -6.64
CA ASN A 59 -16.44 -8.15 -6.31
C ASN A 59 -16.95 -9.57 -6.07
N ILE A 60 -17.66 -9.76 -4.97
CA ILE A 60 -18.25 -11.06 -4.59
C ILE A 60 -19.63 -11.17 -5.22
N ASP A 61 -19.86 -12.24 -5.96
CA ASP A 61 -21.19 -12.56 -6.46
C ASP A 61 -22.07 -13.07 -5.29
N ILE A 62 -22.97 -12.21 -4.86
CA ILE A 62 -23.98 -12.49 -3.82
C ILE A 62 -25.38 -12.69 -4.39
N SER A 63 -25.51 -12.91 -5.69
CA SER A 63 -26.82 -13.14 -6.36
C SER A 63 -27.62 -14.33 -5.80
N GLY A 64 -26.94 -15.22 -5.07
CA GLY A 64 -27.54 -16.31 -4.32
C GLY A 64 -28.29 -15.88 -3.05
N VAL A 65 -28.04 -14.68 -2.52
CA VAL A 65 -28.64 -14.14 -1.28
C VAL A 65 -29.90 -13.34 -1.67
N LYS A 66 -31.06 -13.97 -1.69
CA LYS A 66 -32.32 -13.36 -2.16
C LYS A 66 -33.36 -13.17 -1.06
N LYS A 67 -33.26 -13.90 0.04
CA LYS A 67 -34.18 -13.87 1.18
C LYS A 67 -33.45 -14.17 2.48
N PRO A 68 -34.05 -13.82 3.62
CA PRO A 68 -33.54 -14.20 4.93
C PRO A 68 -33.25 -15.71 5.02
N GLY A 69 -32.08 -16.03 5.56
CA GLY A 69 -31.56 -17.40 5.67
C GLY A 69 -30.77 -17.89 4.46
N ASP A 70 -30.71 -17.14 3.36
CA ASP A 70 -29.83 -17.47 2.24
C ASP A 70 -28.38 -17.10 2.59
N ARG A 71 -27.45 -17.91 2.05
CA ARG A 71 -26.02 -17.69 2.23
C ARG A 71 -25.24 -18.02 0.97
N VAL A 72 -24.08 -17.41 0.84
CA VAL A 72 -23.11 -17.69 -0.21
C VAL A 72 -21.71 -17.79 0.39
N GLU A 73 -20.87 -18.63 -0.19
CA GLU A 73 -19.47 -18.82 0.20
C GLU A 73 -18.56 -18.46 -0.97
N LYS A 74 -17.50 -17.69 -0.68
CA LYS A 74 -16.46 -17.36 -1.64
C LYS A 74 -15.11 -17.78 -1.09
N ASN A 75 -14.43 -18.69 -1.79
CA ASN A 75 -13.04 -19.01 -1.51
C ASN A 75 -12.11 -18.08 -2.28
N PHE A 76 -11.04 -17.62 -1.66
CA PHE A 76 -10.01 -16.82 -2.28
C PHE A 76 -8.65 -17.10 -1.65
N GLU A 77 -7.58 -16.75 -2.35
CA GLU A 77 -6.21 -17.03 -1.95
C GLU A 77 -5.34 -15.80 -2.14
N ILE A 78 -4.60 -15.46 -1.12
CA ILE A 78 -3.66 -14.34 -1.11
C ILE A 78 -2.25 -14.92 -1.23
N ARG A 79 -1.43 -14.40 -2.18
CA ARG A 79 -0.11 -14.93 -2.51
C ARG A 79 0.93 -13.82 -2.48
N ASN A 80 2.15 -14.17 -2.09
CA ASN A 80 3.29 -13.26 -2.15
C ASN A 80 4.06 -13.34 -3.49
N TYR A 81 3.44 -13.86 -4.52
CA TYR A 81 4.03 -14.01 -5.86
C TYR A 81 3.01 -13.83 -6.96
N THR A 82 3.48 -13.40 -8.15
CA THR A 82 2.70 -13.33 -9.37
C THR A 82 3.47 -14.03 -10.49
N GLY A 83 2.97 -15.17 -10.94
CA GLY A 83 3.71 -16.03 -11.89
C GLY A 83 5.02 -16.53 -11.28
N ASP A 84 6.13 -16.17 -11.91
CA ASP A 84 7.48 -16.50 -11.42
C ASP A 84 8.12 -15.39 -10.59
N ASN A 85 7.48 -14.22 -10.53
CA ASN A 85 7.95 -13.10 -9.73
C ASN A 85 7.58 -13.32 -8.25
N LEU A 86 8.60 -13.44 -7.43
CA LEU A 86 8.49 -13.67 -6.00
C LEU A 86 8.85 -12.40 -5.24
N SER A 87 8.12 -12.11 -4.17
CA SER A 87 8.47 -11.00 -3.31
C SER A 87 9.79 -11.26 -2.57
N GLU A 88 10.69 -10.28 -2.62
CA GLU A 88 12.00 -10.29 -1.97
C GLU A 88 11.98 -9.65 -0.58
N VAL A 89 10.83 -9.13 -0.16
CA VAL A 89 10.62 -8.50 1.14
C VAL A 89 9.56 -9.25 1.93
N CYS A 90 9.60 -9.13 3.26
CA CYS A 90 8.49 -9.54 4.12
C CYS A 90 7.25 -8.74 3.77
N ILE A 91 6.11 -9.41 3.66
CA ILE A 91 4.83 -8.78 3.34
C ILE A 91 3.84 -9.06 4.45
N GLN A 92 3.26 -8.00 4.98
CA GLN A 92 2.03 -8.04 5.78
C GLN A 92 0.86 -7.59 4.93
N TYR A 93 -0.34 -7.99 5.27
CA TYR A 93 -1.53 -7.59 4.57
C TYR A 93 -2.73 -7.49 5.50
N LYS A 94 -3.68 -6.68 5.05
CA LYS A 94 -4.98 -6.50 5.67
C LYS A 94 -6.06 -6.81 4.64
N ILE A 95 -7.07 -7.57 5.02
CA ILE A 95 -8.25 -7.84 4.20
C ILE A 95 -9.31 -6.81 4.58
N VAL A 96 -9.80 -6.09 3.59
CA VAL A 96 -10.83 -5.06 3.72
C VAL A 96 -12.08 -5.54 3.00
N LEU A 97 -13.17 -5.68 3.72
CA LEU A 97 -14.48 -6.03 3.19
C LEU A 97 -15.34 -4.76 3.12
N LYS A 98 -15.87 -4.45 1.94
CA LYS A 98 -16.77 -3.32 1.71
C LYS A 98 -18.12 -3.82 1.23
N THR A 99 -19.19 -3.23 1.74
CA THR A 99 -20.55 -3.49 1.31
C THR A 99 -21.35 -2.19 1.20
N THR A 100 -22.32 -2.14 0.29
CA THR A 100 -23.22 -0.98 0.16
C THR A 100 -24.20 -0.87 1.33
N GLY A 101 -24.30 -1.90 2.17
CA GLY A 101 -25.06 -1.88 3.42
C GLY A 101 -26.58 -1.76 3.26
N ASN A 102 -27.11 -2.18 2.11
CA ASN A 102 -28.56 -2.14 1.86
C ASN A 102 -29.29 -3.30 2.54
N LEU A 103 -28.65 -4.46 2.64
CA LEU A 103 -29.18 -5.67 3.28
C LEU A 103 -28.56 -5.90 4.66
N PRO A 104 -29.29 -6.54 5.59
CA PRO A 104 -28.74 -6.93 6.89
C PRO A 104 -27.93 -8.22 6.74
N LEU A 105 -26.68 -8.07 6.33
CA LEU A 105 -25.76 -9.18 6.05
C LEU A 105 -24.85 -9.46 7.24
N HIS A 106 -24.68 -10.73 7.53
CA HIS A 106 -23.65 -11.26 8.39
C HIS A 106 -22.48 -11.78 7.54
N PHE A 107 -21.27 -11.40 7.91
CA PHE A 107 -20.04 -11.82 7.25
C PHE A 107 -19.20 -12.64 8.22
N ALA A 108 -18.64 -13.76 7.77
CA ALA A 108 -17.65 -14.51 8.52
C ALA A 108 -16.44 -14.82 7.63
N LEU A 109 -15.26 -14.46 8.09
CA LEU A 109 -13.99 -14.81 7.46
C LEU A 109 -13.42 -16.03 8.15
N LEU A 110 -13.13 -17.07 7.38
CA LEU A 110 -12.55 -18.31 7.83
C LEU A 110 -11.22 -18.58 7.14
N ASP A 111 -10.34 -19.31 7.79
CA ASP A 111 -9.13 -19.86 7.18
C ASP A 111 -9.42 -21.15 6.39
N GLU A 112 -8.39 -21.74 5.78
CA GLU A 112 -8.48 -23.01 5.05
C GLU A 112 -8.96 -24.18 5.93
N SER A 113 -8.68 -24.14 7.24
CA SER A 113 -9.09 -25.16 8.21
C SER A 113 -10.55 -24.99 8.67
N THR A 114 -11.26 -23.99 8.11
CA THR A 114 -12.61 -23.60 8.50
C THR A 114 -12.74 -22.98 9.90
N LEU A 115 -11.59 -22.58 10.49
CA LEU A 115 -11.59 -21.80 11.72
C LEU A 115 -12.04 -20.38 11.41
N GLN A 116 -13.06 -19.91 12.12
CA GLN A 116 -13.52 -18.52 11.99
C GLN A 116 -12.49 -17.58 12.60
N LEU A 117 -11.96 -16.71 11.76
CA LEU A 117 -10.96 -15.70 12.13
C LEU A 117 -11.64 -14.42 12.65
N GLN A 118 -12.69 -14.00 11.94
CA GLN A 118 -13.42 -12.75 12.24
C GLN A 118 -14.87 -12.86 11.75
N SER A 119 -15.77 -12.06 12.36
CA SER A 119 -17.14 -11.88 11.87
C SER A 119 -17.58 -10.43 12.02
N TRP A 120 -18.49 -10.01 11.16
CA TRP A 120 -19.03 -8.65 11.12
C TRP A 120 -20.51 -8.68 10.74
N ASP A 121 -21.26 -7.73 11.28
CA ASP A 121 -22.67 -7.56 11.01
C ASP A 121 -22.92 -6.20 10.35
N CYS A 122 -23.69 -6.21 9.26
CA CYS A 122 -24.25 -5.02 8.66
C CYS A 122 -25.74 -4.96 8.96
N ALA A 123 -26.21 -3.88 9.57
CA ALA A 123 -27.60 -3.78 10.03
C ALA A 123 -28.63 -3.64 8.89
N GLY A 124 -28.20 -3.42 7.66
CA GLY A 124 -29.03 -3.07 6.52
C GLY A 124 -29.55 -1.62 6.58
N ASN A 125 -29.72 -1.01 5.41
CA ASN A 125 -30.04 0.42 5.27
C ASN A 125 -29.11 1.35 6.07
N SER A 126 -27.88 0.87 6.35
CA SER A 126 -26.86 1.57 7.14
C SER A 126 -25.96 2.46 6.27
N GLY A 127 -26.07 2.36 4.95
CA GLY A 127 -25.11 2.92 4.02
C GLY A 127 -23.84 2.06 3.94
N GLU A 128 -22.86 2.52 3.20
CA GLU A 128 -21.61 1.80 2.98
C GLU A 128 -20.93 1.42 4.30
N CYS A 129 -20.65 0.12 4.46
CA CYS A 129 -19.92 -0.44 5.59
C CYS A 129 -18.56 -0.93 5.12
N THR A 130 -17.52 -0.66 5.92
CA THR A 130 -16.17 -1.15 5.71
C THR A 130 -15.72 -1.92 6.94
N PHE A 131 -15.23 -3.14 6.74
CA PHE A 131 -14.73 -4.02 7.80
C PHE A 131 -13.30 -4.43 7.49
N GLU A 132 -12.49 -4.58 8.50
CA GLU A 132 -11.07 -4.87 8.35
C GLU A 132 -10.67 -6.10 9.15
N TYR A 133 -9.77 -6.90 8.59
CA TYR A 133 -9.08 -7.98 9.25
C TYR A 133 -7.58 -7.87 8.98
N GLU A 134 -6.81 -7.62 10.03
CA GLU A 134 -5.35 -7.62 9.97
C GLU A 134 -4.84 -9.05 10.12
N SER A 135 -4.15 -9.55 9.09
CA SER A 135 -3.53 -10.85 9.17
C SER A 135 -2.35 -10.83 10.15
N LEU A 136 -2.36 -11.77 11.10
CA LEU A 136 -1.20 -12.01 11.98
C LEU A 136 -0.08 -12.74 11.23
N SER A 137 -0.37 -13.30 10.06
CA SER A 137 0.59 -14.03 9.24
C SER A 137 1.37 -13.09 8.35
N VAL A 138 2.68 -13.27 8.29
CA VAL A 138 3.61 -12.53 7.45
C VAL A 138 4.14 -13.48 6.39
N PHE A 139 4.17 -13.05 5.14
CA PHE A 139 4.87 -13.77 4.09
C PHE A 139 6.38 -13.54 4.22
N ALA A 140 7.13 -14.64 4.33
CA ALA A 140 8.58 -14.59 4.33
C ALA A 140 9.13 -14.21 2.94
N PRO A 141 10.25 -13.48 2.87
CA PRO A 141 10.87 -13.12 1.60
C PRO A 141 11.42 -14.37 0.89
N ALA A 142 11.54 -14.28 -0.42
CA ALA A 142 12.18 -15.29 -1.29
C ALA A 142 11.62 -16.72 -1.15
N THR A 143 10.39 -16.88 -0.63
CA THR A 143 9.70 -18.17 -0.51
C THR A 143 8.28 -18.04 -1.02
N LYS A 144 7.87 -18.87 -1.99
CA LYS A 144 6.48 -18.90 -2.48
C LYS A 144 5.55 -19.36 -1.36
N GLN A 145 4.64 -18.51 -0.98
CA GLN A 145 3.66 -18.77 0.07
C GLN A 145 2.27 -18.26 -0.37
N SER A 146 1.24 -18.93 0.10
CA SER A 146 -0.14 -18.56 -0.08
C SER A 146 -0.95 -18.79 1.18
N HIS A 147 -1.95 -17.95 1.42
CA HIS A 147 -2.93 -18.10 2.49
C HIS A 147 -4.31 -18.15 1.87
N GLY A 148 -5.02 -19.25 2.08
CA GLY A 148 -6.38 -19.45 1.62
C GLY A 148 -7.39 -18.99 2.66
N TYR A 149 -8.46 -18.39 2.16
CA TYR A 149 -9.56 -17.87 2.97
C TYR A 149 -10.90 -18.24 2.36
N LYS A 150 -11.91 -18.28 3.22
CA LYS A 150 -13.30 -18.40 2.85
C LYS A 150 -14.08 -17.23 3.47
N LEU A 151 -14.76 -16.46 2.65
CA LEU A 151 -15.78 -15.52 3.10
C LEU A 151 -17.15 -16.18 3.02
N LEU A 152 -17.86 -16.20 4.13
CA LEU A 152 -19.26 -16.54 4.23
C LEU A 152 -20.06 -15.23 4.29
N VAL A 153 -21.07 -15.10 3.44
CA VAL A 153 -22.04 -13.99 3.45
C VAL A 153 -23.43 -14.58 3.66
N GLU A 154 -24.12 -14.18 4.70
CA GLU A 154 -25.42 -14.70 5.09
C GLU A 154 -26.39 -13.56 5.37
N TRP A 155 -27.62 -13.67 4.88
CA TRP A 155 -28.70 -12.81 5.33
C TRP A 155 -29.33 -13.41 6.58
N ASP A 156 -29.16 -12.71 7.73
CA ASP A 156 -29.71 -13.15 9.00
C ASP A 156 -31.22 -13.45 8.91
N ASN A 157 -31.61 -14.65 9.26
CA ASN A 157 -33.01 -15.10 9.21
C ASN A 157 -33.94 -14.32 10.16
N ALA A 158 -33.41 -13.73 11.22
CA ALA A 158 -34.12 -12.85 12.12
C ALA A 158 -34.47 -11.49 11.52
N GLN A 159 -33.75 -11.08 10.48
CA GLN A 159 -33.87 -9.79 9.80
C GLN A 159 -34.75 -9.88 8.54
N ASN A 160 -36.05 -10.13 8.73
CA ASN A 160 -37.02 -10.38 7.64
C ASN A 160 -37.97 -9.20 7.35
N GLY A 161 -37.58 -7.98 7.71
CA GLY A 161 -38.39 -6.79 7.54
C GLY A 161 -38.71 -6.45 6.07
N ALA A 162 -39.98 -6.05 5.82
CA ALA A 162 -40.43 -5.65 4.48
C ALA A 162 -39.63 -4.50 3.87
N GLN A 163 -38.91 -3.73 4.68
CA GLN A 163 -38.02 -2.64 4.23
C GLN A 163 -36.85 -3.11 3.35
N PHE A 164 -36.51 -4.40 3.37
CA PHE A 164 -35.45 -4.96 2.55
C PHE A 164 -35.97 -5.59 1.26
N ALA A 165 -37.28 -5.53 1.00
CA ALA A 165 -37.87 -6.10 -0.20
C ALA A 165 -37.39 -5.38 -1.45
N GLY A 166 -36.74 -6.13 -2.35
CA GLY A 166 -36.14 -5.56 -3.58
C GLY A 166 -34.83 -4.82 -3.40
N ALA A 167 -34.28 -4.77 -2.18
CA ALA A 167 -32.94 -4.25 -1.97
C ALA A 167 -31.88 -5.16 -2.60
N VAL A 168 -30.83 -4.56 -3.14
CA VAL A 168 -29.65 -5.24 -3.70
C VAL A 168 -28.42 -4.72 -2.99
N ASP A 169 -27.54 -5.61 -2.63
CA ASP A 169 -26.26 -5.26 -2.03
C ASP A 169 -25.11 -5.60 -2.98
N ALA A 170 -23.99 -4.91 -2.82
CA ALA A 170 -22.74 -5.21 -3.48
C ALA A 170 -21.69 -5.43 -2.40
N VAL A 171 -20.89 -6.47 -2.57
CA VAL A 171 -19.82 -6.84 -1.64
C VAL A 171 -18.51 -6.92 -2.39
N CYS A 172 -17.48 -6.27 -1.89
CA CYS A 172 -16.14 -6.26 -2.45
C CYS A 172 -15.13 -6.65 -1.37
N ILE A 173 -14.15 -7.49 -1.75
CA ILE A 173 -12.96 -7.75 -0.95
C ILE A 173 -11.80 -6.99 -1.58
N GLU A 174 -11.05 -6.29 -0.76
CA GLU A 174 -9.77 -5.67 -1.13
C GLU A 174 -8.67 -6.21 -0.22
N VAL A 175 -7.44 -6.23 -0.71
CA VAL A 175 -6.27 -6.56 0.10
C VAL A 175 -5.31 -5.38 0.07
N GLU A 176 -5.06 -4.83 1.24
CA GLU A 176 -4.06 -3.79 1.44
C GLU A 176 -2.76 -4.43 1.91
N TRP A 177 -1.66 -4.03 1.29
CA TRP A 177 -0.35 -4.60 1.50
C TRP A 177 0.57 -3.61 2.19
N SER A 178 1.40 -4.12 3.09
CA SER A 178 2.48 -3.36 3.70
C SER A 178 3.75 -4.20 3.75
N GLN A 179 4.90 -3.52 3.74
CA GLN A 179 6.16 -4.18 4.01
C GLN A 179 6.21 -4.50 5.50
N GLY A 180 6.50 -5.76 5.83
CA GLY A 180 6.76 -6.19 7.20
C GLY A 180 8.19 -5.88 7.62
N ASP A 181 8.40 -5.72 8.90
CA ASP A 181 9.73 -5.54 9.51
C ASP A 181 10.45 -6.90 9.68
#